data_c9812f7b225adafcdea358242c986eb3
#
_entry.id   c9812f7b225adafcdea358242c986eb3
#
_cell.length_a   1.000
_cell.length_b   1.000
_cell.length_c   1.000
_cell.angle_alpha   90.00
_cell.angle_beta   90.00
_cell.angle_gamma   90.00
#
_symmetry.space_group_name_H-M   'P 1'
#
loop_
_entity.id
_entity.type
_entity.pdbx_description
1 polymer ?
#
loop_
_entity_poly.entity_id
_entity_poly.type
_entity_poly.pdbx_seq_one_letter_code
_entity_poly.pdbx_strand_id
1 'polypeptide(L)'
;MYKAIKLINESINKKPFEKQIRVFGWQDEFDHNLIQSVSSYLFEDFDVISNLAPMTNENRPANIKPKYYVTVHDTGDSDPLHTAQFWSNTVRDEYWEQGKYACSYQYVVGNDGTYQQIPDNEVAWHAGDTTKFDYKLYETNVLGTNPKPQITISNDGYFEIDGKVSNILAPRVYKEKNGVVVSDRIAKTSDINDQSILCKLIDGKYYLGEVYFNETYQLIANRGGNNNSIGIESCVNRNSDIYYTWQKTAKLVANLLFKYNLTFDDVKQHHYYSGKNCPQTMRENGMWEHFMSLVKTEYEFCKLIDEGYKFKLIPLCDNVNQVGRVQSISNPIKFQIKISKDGQSELLEFNI
;
A
#
# COMPACT_ATOMS: atom_id res chain seq x y z
N MET A 1 25.47 -10.06 20.12
CA MET A 1 26.29 -9.22 19.25
C MET A 1 26.42 -9.75 17.82
N TYR A 2 26.89 -10.98 17.58
CA TYR A 2 27.12 -11.55 16.23
C TYR A 2 25.94 -11.43 15.26
N LYS A 3 24.71 -11.75 15.69
CA LYS A 3 23.48 -11.65 14.85
C LYS A 3 23.29 -10.20 14.32
N ALA A 4 23.46 -9.22 15.19
CA ALA A 4 23.25 -7.81 14.82
C ALA A 4 24.33 -7.32 13.85
N ILE A 5 25.60 -7.68 14.08
CA ILE A 5 26.71 -7.37 13.17
C ILE A 5 26.47 -7.99 11.79
N LYS A 6 26.05 -9.24 11.75
CA LYS A 6 25.73 -9.95 10.50
C LYS A 6 24.61 -9.22 9.72
N LEU A 7 23.50 -8.90 10.38
CA LEU A 7 22.38 -8.22 9.75
C LEU A 7 22.78 -6.84 9.20
N ILE A 8 23.55 -6.06 9.96
CA ILE A 8 24.04 -4.76 9.52
C ILE A 8 24.91 -4.90 8.26
N ASN A 9 25.91 -5.79 8.29
CA ASN A 9 26.76 -6.00 7.13
C ASN A 9 25.98 -6.45 5.89
N GLU A 10 25.02 -7.37 6.06
CA GLU A 10 24.16 -7.82 4.97
C GLU A 10 23.27 -6.70 4.43
N SER A 11 22.83 -5.78 5.27
CA SER A 11 21.96 -4.65 4.89
C SER A 11 22.71 -3.56 4.16
N ILE A 12 23.91 -3.20 4.63
CA ILE A 12 24.70 -2.11 4.07
C ILE A 12 25.47 -2.54 2.81
N ASN A 13 25.91 -3.79 2.74
CA ASN A 13 26.65 -4.32 1.59
C ASN A 13 25.76 -4.86 0.46
N LYS A 14 24.45 -4.69 0.54
CA LYS A 14 23.58 -5.04 -0.59
C LYS A 14 23.98 -4.22 -1.81
N LYS A 15 24.02 -4.88 -2.98
CA LYS A 15 24.28 -4.18 -4.24
C LYS A 15 23.35 -3.00 -4.38
N PRO A 16 23.87 -1.85 -4.81
CA PRO A 16 23.07 -0.67 -5.05
C PRO A 16 21.93 -0.96 -6.02
N PHE A 17 20.84 -0.27 -5.81
CA PHE A 17 19.70 -0.32 -6.67
C PHE A 17 19.90 0.69 -7.83
N GLU A 18 20.04 0.22 -9.07
CA GLU A 18 20.38 1.02 -10.25
C GLU A 18 19.17 1.46 -11.09
N LYS A 19 17.99 1.56 -10.50
CA LYS A 19 16.79 1.87 -11.25
C LYS A 19 16.28 3.26 -10.94
N GLN A 20 16.07 4.05 -11.99
CA GLN A 20 15.33 5.30 -11.86
C GLN A 20 13.83 5.01 -11.74
N ILE A 21 13.16 5.67 -10.81
CA ILE A 21 11.75 5.50 -10.52
C ILE A 21 10.97 6.53 -11.33
N ARG A 22 9.97 6.06 -12.09
CA ARG A 22 9.03 6.92 -12.83
C ARG A 22 7.71 7.01 -12.09
N VAL A 23 7.22 8.22 -11.92
CA VAL A 23 6.01 8.52 -11.18
C VAL A 23 5.15 9.51 -11.96
N PHE A 24 3.94 9.16 -12.36
CA PHE A 24 2.94 10.09 -12.91
C PHE A 24 3.49 11.19 -13.84
N GLY A 25 4.32 10.82 -14.80
CA GLY A 25 4.90 11.76 -15.77
C GLY A 25 6.12 12.54 -15.30
N TRP A 26 6.64 12.26 -14.12
CA TRP A 26 7.95 12.75 -13.69
C TRP A 26 8.88 11.59 -13.34
N GLN A 27 10.16 11.87 -13.22
CA GLN A 27 11.19 10.91 -12.89
C GLN A 27 11.89 11.37 -11.62
N ASP A 28 12.07 10.43 -10.69
CA ASP A 28 12.85 10.66 -9.50
C ASP A 28 14.33 10.82 -9.88
N GLU A 29 14.94 11.93 -9.50
CA GLU A 29 16.33 12.29 -9.83
C GLU A 29 17.33 11.89 -8.74
N PHE A 30 16.87 11.31 -7.65
CA PHE A 30 17.75 10.88 -6.56
C PHE A 30 18.62 9.69 -6.95
N ASP A 31 19.86 9.68 -6.46
CA ASP A 31 20.75 8.52 -6.59
C ASP A 31 20.43 7.46 -5.54
N HIS A 32 19.56 6.53 -5.91
CA HIS A 32 19.10 5.49 -5.02
C HIS A 32 20.18 4.48 -4.62
N ASN A 33 21.29 4.41 -5.35
CA ASN A 33 22.38 3.50 -5.04
C ASN A 33 23.00 3.78 -3.68
N LEU A 34 23.16 5.05 -3.36
CA LEU A 34 23.77 5.47 -2.12
C LEU A 34 22.77 5.57 -0.98
N ILE A 35 21.57 6.04 -1.27
CA ILE A 35 20.49 6.12 -0.30
C ILE A 35 20.16 4.73 0.23
N GLN A 36 20.08 3.72 -0.62
CA GLN A 36 19.84 2.35 -0.22
C GLN A 36 20.93 1.78 0.70
N SER A 37 22.17 2.17 0.50
CA SER A 37 23.30 1.61 1.25
C SER A 37 23.36 2.09 2.70
N VAL A 38 22.85 3.29 2.99
CA VAL A 38 23.07 3.98 4.27
C VAL A 38 21.79 4.32 4.99
N SER A 39 20.65 4.42 4.29
CA SER A 39 19.47 5.03 4.87
C SER A 39 18.55 4.06 5.60
N SER A 40 17.87 4.61 6.49
CA SER A 40 16.62 4.32 7.18
C SER A 40 16.49 3.07 8.01
N TYR A 41 17.15 1.97 7.71
CA TYR A 41 16.90 0.72 8.46
C TYR A 41 17.12 0.85 9.96
N LEU A 42 18.10 1.64 10.35
CA LEU A 42 18.59 1.64 11.72
C LEU A 42 18.42 2.96 12.46
N PHE A 43 18.20 4.06 11.75
CA PHE A 43 18.65 5.34 12.23
C PHE A 43 17.58 6.39 12.38
N GLU A 44 16.42 6.15 11.77
CA GLU A 44 15.32 7.04 12.03
C GLU A 44 14.59 6.60 13.28
N ASP A 45 14.51 7.52 14.21
CA ASP A 45 13.50 7.44 15.23
C ASP A 45 12.17 7.32 14.49
N PHE A 46 11.48 6.21 14.72
CA PHE A 46 10.23 5.92 14.06
C PHE A 46 9.12 6.67 14.81
N ASP A 47 9.14 7.99 14.65
CA ASP A 47 8.12 8.85 15.24
C ASP A 47 6.91 8.89 14.33
N VAL A 48 5.83 8.30 14.81
CA VAL A 48 4.51 8.46 14.21
C VAL A 48 3.83 9.67 14.82
N ILE A 49 3.56 10.66 13.99
CA ILE A 49 2.84 11.86 14.38
C ILE A 49 1.35 11.54 14.42
N SER A 50 0.74 11.64 15.59
CA SER A 50 -0.71 11.45 15.73
C SER A 50 -1.45 12.68 15.21
N ASN A 51 -2.25 12.51 14.16
CA ASN A 51 -3.12 13.53 13.56
C ASN A 51 -4.48 12.93 13.24
N LEU A 52 -5.15 12.42 14.28
CA LEU A 52 -6.38 11.63 14.14
C LEU A 52 -7.54 12.46 13.64
N ALA A 53 -8.27 11.92 12.67
CA ALA A 53 -9.54 12.46 12.23
C ALA A 53 -10.54 12.47 13.38
N PRO A 54 -11.37 13.51 13.55
CA PRO A 54 -12.44 13.54 14.54
C PRO A 54 -13.42 12.37 14.35
N MET A 55 -13.96 11.86 15.45
CA MET A 55 -14.97 10.78 15.39
C MET A 55 -16.30 11.23 14.75
N THR A 56 -16.48 12.52 14.57
CA THR A 56 -17.65 13.12 13.90
C THR A 56 -17.55 13.12 12.38
N ASN A 57 -16.37 12.82 11.83
CA ASN A 57 -16.16 12.81 10.40
C ASN A 57 -16.80 11.58 9.75
N GLU A 58 -17.39 11.76 8.58
CA GLU A 58 -17.97 10.65 7.82
C GLU A 58 -16.89 9.69 7.30
N ASN A 59 -15.69 10.20 6.98
CA ASN A 59 -14.56 9.38 6.54
C ASN A 59 -13.90 8.57 7.68
N ARG A 60 -14.36 8.74 8.94
CA ARG A 60 -13.95 7.90 10.08
C ARG A 60 -15.17 7.15 10.64
N PRO A 61 -15.50 5.95 10.11
CA PRO A 61 -16.66 5.18 10.56
C PRO A 61 -16.59 4.70 12.03
N ALA A 62 -15.42 4.80 12.67
CA ALA A 62 -15.15 4.46 14.07
C ALA A 62 -15.55 3.03 14.49
N ASN A 63 -15.73 2.12 13.52
CA ASN A 63 -16.04 0.72 13.74
C ASN A 63 -14.76 -0.06 14.05
N ILE A 64 -14.71 -0.76 15.16
CA ILE A 64 -13.57 -1.61 15.53
C ILE A 64 -13.71 -2.97 14.85
N LYS A 65 -12.65 -3.42 14.17
CA LYS A 65 -12.55 -4.73 13.51
C LYS A 65 -11.17 -5.33 13.70
N PRO A 66 -11.05 -6.66 13.80
CA PRO A 66 -9.75 -7.34 13.78
C PRO A 66 -9.00 -7.02 12.49
N LYS A 67 -7.69 -6.89 12.56
CA LYS A 67 -6.82 -6.67 11.41
C LYS A 67 -6.00 -7.91 11.11
N TYR A 68 -6.07 -8.34 9.87
CA TYR A 68 -5.39 -9.55 9.36
C TYR A 68 -4.34 -9.21 8.30
N TYR A 69 -4.35 -7.99 7.80
CA TYR A 69 -3.48 -7.55 6.71
C TYR A 69 -2.96 -6.13 6.96
N VAL A 70 -1.85 -5.83 6.29
CA VAL A 70 -1.37 -4.47 6.07
C VAL A 70 -1.47 -4.18 4.58
N THR A 71 -2.12 -3.09 4.19
CA THR A 71 -2.31 -2.72 2.79
C THR A 71 -1.49 -1.51 2.44
N VAL A 72 -0.66 -1.64 1.41
CA VAL A 72 0.19 -0.56 0.91
C VAL A 72 -0.44 0.06 -0.33
N HIS A 73 -0.48 1.38 -0.33
CA HIS A 73 -0.95 2.24 -1.42
C HIS A 73 0.13 3.22 -1.83
N ASP A 74 -0.11 3.95 -2.91
CA ASP A 74 0.48 5.26 -3.15
C ASP A 74 -0.63 6.31 -3.34
N THR A 75 -0.32 7.56 -2.98
CA THR A 75 -1.30 8.66 -3.02
C THR A 75 -1.79 8.98 -4.43
N GLY A 76 -1.08 8.51 -5.46
CA GLY A 76 -1.47 8.74 -6.85
C GLY A 76 -1.43 10.21 -7.28
N ASP A 77 -0.70 11.05 -6.58
CA ASP A 77 -0.66 12.49 -6.81
C ASP A 77 0.78 12.99 -6.87
N SER A 78 1.08 13.76 -7.92
CA SER A 78 2.42 14.30 -8.18
C SER A 78 2.58 15.77 -7.81
N ASP A 79 1.58 16.42 -7.23
CA ASP A 79 1.73 17.81 -6.79
C ASP A 79 2.82 17.91 -5.71
N PRO A 80 3.82 18.79 -5.86
CA PRO A 80 4.92 18.90 -4.90
C PRO A 80 4.48 19.36 -3.51
N LEU A 81 3.32 19.98 -3.38
CA LEU A 81 2.75 20.44 -2.11
C LEU A 81 1.95 19.35 -1.38
N HIS A 82 1.57 18.28 -2.07
CA HIS A 82 0.78 17.19 -1.50
C HIS A 82 1.65 16.18 -0.77
N THR A 83 2.29 16.65 0.29
CA THR A 83 3.17 15.88 1.19
C THR A 83 2.34 14.97 2.13
N ALA A 84 3.01 14.19 2.98
CA ALA A 84 2.30 13.38 3.98
C ALA A 84 1.51 14.24 4.98
N GLN A 85 2.04 15.40 5.34
CA GLN A 85 1.31 16.35 6.19
C GLN A 85 0.05 16.88 5.52
N PHE A 86 0.13 17.22 4.22
CA PHE A 86 -1.03 17.64 3.45
C PHE A 86 -2.12 16.57 3.47
N TRP A 87 -1.80 15.33 3.09
CA TRP A 87 -2.77 14.23 3.06
C TRP A 87 -3.30 13.89 4.45
N SER A 88 -2.45 13.98 5.47
CA SER A 88 -2.87 13.80 6.86
C SER A 88 -3.91 14.83 7.29
N ASN A 89 -3.70 16.10 6.95
CA ASN A 89 -4.65 17.17 7.25
C ASN A 89 -5.95 16.98 6.43
N THR A 90 -5.84 16.58 5.16
CA THR A 90 -6.99 16.30 4.30
C THR A 90 -7.93 15.24 4.90
N VAL A 91 -7.38 14.14 5.43
CA VAL A 91 -8.19 13.12 6.11
C VAL A 91 -8.80 13.66 7.42
N ARG A 92 -7.99 14.37 8.22
CA ARG A 92 -8.46 14.94 9.50
C ARG A 92 -9.57 15.96 9.30
N ASP A 93 -9.43 16.83 8.30
CA ASP A 93 -10.35 17.94 8.07
C ASP A 93 -11.52 17.54 7.16
N GLU A 94 -11.46 16.33 6.55
CA GLU A 94 -12.45 15.78 5.62
C GLU A 94 -12.65 16.62 4.34
N TYR A 95 -11.71 17.48 4.04
CA TYR A 95 -11.75 18.39 2.88
C TYR A 95 -10.37 18.58 2.27
N TRP A 96 -10.36 18.79 0.96
CA TRP A 96 -9.21 19.20 0.18
C TRP A 96 -9.64 20.21 -0.91
N GLU A 97 -8.75 20.60 -1.81
CA GLU A 97 -9.00 21.61 -2.84
C GLU A 97 -10.21 21.30 -3.76
N GLN A 98 -10.48 20.01 -3.96
CA GLN A 98 -11.58 19.54 -4.81
C GLN A 98 -12.89 19.32 -4.04
N GLY A 99 -12.94 19.64 -2.76
CA GLY A 99 -14.12 19.53 -1.92
C GLY A 99 -14.02 18.46 -0.84
N LYS A 100 -15.13 17.78 -0.53
CA LYS A 100 -15.18 16.78 0.53
C LYS A 100 -14.34 15.54 0.19
N TYR A 101 -13.50 15.11 1.12
CA TYR A 101 -12.63 13.93 0.99
C TYR A 101 -13.22 12.73 1.73
N ALA A 102 -13.76 11.79 0.99
CA ALA A 102 -14.48 10.64 1.55
C ALA A 102 -13.58 9.44 1.93
N CYS A 103 -12.30 9.46 1.53
CA CYS A 103 -11.38 8.37 1.84
C CYS A 103 -10.73 8.56 3.21
N SER A 104 -10.26 7.46 3.78
CA SER A 104 -9.41 7.47 4.97
C SER A 104 -8.51 6.25 4.99
N TYR A 105 -7.42 6.34 5.72
CA TYR A 105 -6.44 5.28 5.91
C TYR A 105 -5.80 5.44 7.30
N GLN A 106 -5.16 4.40 7.79
CA GLN A 106 -4.55 4.48 9.12
C GLN A 106 -3.31 5.36 9.11
N TYR A 107 -2.49 5.27 8.06
CA TYR A 107 -1.23 6.01 7.98
C TYR A 107 -0.98 6.62 6.61
N VAL A 108 -0.25 7.73 6.60
CA VAL A 108 0.40 8.28 5.41
C VAL A 108 1.87 8.53 5.70
N VAL A 109 2.72 8.20 4.75
CA VAL A 109 4.18 8.28 4.83
C VAL A 109 4.72 9.13 3.70
N GLY A 110 5.56 10.09 4.01
CA GLY A 110 6.27 10.92 3.04
C GLY A 110 7.66 11.29 3.54
N ASN A 111 8.38 12.09 2.77
CA ASN A 111 9.69 12.58 3.19
C ASN A 111 9.61 13.47 4.44
N ASP A 112 8.49 14.16 4.59
CA ASP A 112 8.20 15.10 5.67
C ASP A 112 7.74 14.45 6.99
N GLY A 113 7.32 13.18 6.95
CA GLY A 113 6.90 12.49 8.17
C GLY A 113 6.07 11.23 7.93
N THR A 114 5.72 10.58 9.03
CA THR A 114 4.75 9.48 9.12
C THR A 114 3.63 9.91 10.03
N TYR A 115 2.40 9.94 9.51
CA TYR A 115 1.24 10.43 10.24
C TYR A 115 0.20 9.33 10.41
N GLN A 116 -0.41 9.25 11.60
CA GLN A 116 -1.56 8.39 11.86
C GLN A 116 -2.84 9.20 11.88
N GLN A 117 -3.81 8.82 11.04
CA GLN A 117 -5.12 9.50 10.92
C GLN A 117 -6.26 8.69 11.53
N ILE A 118 -6.19 7.38 11.46
CA ILE A 118 -7.19 6.45 12.01
C ILE A 118 -6.48 5.46 12.93
N PRO A 119 -7.02 5.12 14.09
CA PRO A 119 -6.47 4.06 14.93
C PRO A 119 -6.36 2.71 14.19
N ASP A 120 -5.33 1.93 14.49
CA ASP A 120 -5.05 0.67 13.80
C ASP A 120 -6.22 -0.32 13.77
N ASN A 121 -6.99 -0.36 14.85
CA ASN A 121 -8.10 -1.30 15.02
C ASN A 121 -9.44 -0.78 14.47
N GLU A 122 -9.49 0.44 13.96
CA GLU A 122 -10.69 0.99 13.35
C GLU A 122 -10.75 0.73 11.85
N VAL A 123 -11.96 0.65 11.31
CA VAL A 123 -12.23 0.63 9.87
C VAL A 123 -11.82 1.95 9.25
N ALA A 124 -11.18 1.89 8.09
CA ALA A 124 -10.86 3.05 7.26
C ALA A 124 -11.25 2.77 5.81
N TRP A 125 -11.52 3.80 5.04
CA TRP A 125 -12.04 3.65 3.68
C TRP A 125 -10.95 3.84 2.62
N HIS A 126 -10.09 2.83 2.46
CA HIS A 126 -8.93 2.87 1.56
C HIS A 126 -8.90 1.75 0.51
N ALA A 127 -9.46 0.58 0.81
CA ALA A 127 -9.44 -0.57 -0.08
C ALA A 127 -10.76 -1.33 0.02
N GLY A 128 -11.81 -0.76 -0.57
CA GLY A 128 -13.10 -1.42 -0.68
C GLY A 128 -12.98 -2.72 -1.49
N ASP A 129 -13.73 -3.71 -1.06
CA ASP A 129 -13.83 -5.03 -1.72
C ASP A 129 -14.95 -5.09 -2.75
N THR A 130 -15.38 -3.92 -3.23
CA THR A 130 -16.50 -3.81 -4.17
C THR A 130 -16.19 -4.31 -5.57
N THR A 131 -14.94 -4.43 -5.91
CA THR A 131 -14.53 -4.86 -7.22
C THR A 131 -13.24 -5.65 -7.11
N LYS A 132 -13.29 -6.94 -7.36
CA LYS A 132 -12.08 -7.66 -7.70
C LYS A 132 -11.87 -7.58 -9.19
N PHE A 133 -10.78 -7.03 -9.58
CA PHE A 133 -10.31 -7.12 -10.94
C PHE A 133 -9.23 -8.19 -11.03
N ASP A 134 -9.63 -9.43 -10.94
CA ASP A 134 -8.82 -10.44 -11.54
C ASP A 134 -8.97 -10.28 -13.05
N TYR A 135 -7.90 -10.03 -13.75
CA TYR A 135 -7.93 -9.73 -15.19
C TYR A 135 -8.21 -10.96 -16.05
N LYS A 136 -8.70 -12.03 -15.49
CA LYS A 136 -9.18 -13.16 -16.25
C LYS A 136 -10.41 -12.74 -17.01
N LEU A 137 -10.33 -12.87 -18.30
CA LEU A 137 -11.42 -12.57 -19.20
C LEU A 137 -12.14 -13.85 -19.56
N TYR A 138 -13.45 -13.85 -19.37
CA TYR A 138 -14.34 -14.91 -19.82
C TYR A 138 -14.90 -14.57 -21.18
N GLU A 139 -14.71 -15.45 -22.12
CA GLU A 139 -15.24 -15.33 -23.47
C GLU A 139 -16.77 -15.45 -23.43
N THR A 140 -17.46 -14.49 -24.07
CA THR A 140 -18.89 -14.54 -24.27
C THR A 140 -19.22 -15.07 -25.67
N ASN A 141 -20.48 -15.52 -25.86
CA ASN A 141 -21.01 -15.85 -27.16
C ASN A 141 -21.50 -14.62 -27.95
N VAL A 142 -21.34 -13.40 -27.40
CA VAL A 142 -21.85 -12.17 -28.00
C VAL A 142 -20.81 -11.53 -28.90
N LEU A 143 -21.18 -11.27 -30.14
CA LEU A 143 -20.40 -10.54 -31.12
C LEU A 143 -20.89 -9.09 -31.23
N GLY A 144 -19.96 -8.16 -31.47
CA GLY A 144 -20.29 -6.76 -31.65
C GLY A 144 -19.10 -5.91 -32.09
N THR A 145 -19.35 -4.62 -32.23
CA THR A 145 -18.35 -3.63 -32.66
C THR A 145 -18.27 -2.42 -31.74
N ASN A 146 -19.14 -2.34 -30.72
CA ASN A 146 -19.19 -1.22 -29.78
C ASN A 146 -18.10 -1.40 -28.71
N PRO A 147 -17.07 -0.52 -28.63
CA PRO A 147 -16.02 -0.64 -27.61
C PRO A 147 -16.48 -0.29 -26.19
N LYS A 148 -17.67 0.30 -26.06
CA LYS A 148 -18.29 0.67 -24.76
C LYS A 148 -19.75 0.19 -24.74
N PRO A 149 -19.99 -1.13 -24.69
CA PRO A 149 -21.32 -1.67 -24.73
C PRO A 149 -22.08 -1.38 -23.42
N GLN A 150 -23.38 -1.28 -23.51
CA GLN A 150 -24.24 -1.28 -22.34
C GLN A 150 -24.31 -2.69 -21.76
N ILE A 151 -24.07 -2.84 -20.46
CA ILE A 151 -24.17 -4.11 -19.75
C ILE A 151 -25.39 -4.10 -18.85
N THR A 152 -26.24 -5.11 -19.03
CA THR A 152 -27.43 -5.36 -18.21
C THR A 152 -27.47 -6.81 -17.76
N ILE A 153 -28.45 -7.17 -16.93
CA ILE A 153 -28.72 -8.55 -16.54
C ILE A 153 -30.13 -8.89 -16.95
N SER A 154 -30.28 -9.99 -17.70
CA SER A 154 -31.57 -10.53 -18.16
C SER A 154 -32.40 -11.02 -16.99
N ASN A 155 -33.69 -11.24 -17.26
CA ASN A 155 -34.63 -11.85 -16.29
C ASN A 155 -34.20 -13.24 -15.83
N ASP A 156 -33.49 -13.97 -16.70
CA ASP A 156 -32.94 -15.30 -16.40
C ASP A 156 -31.57 -15.26 -15.69
N GLY A 157 -31.06 -14.06 -15.41
CA GLY A 157 -29.84 -13.85 -14.63
C GLY A 157 -28.57 -13.95 -15.43
N TYR A 158 -28.60 -13.87 -16.75
CA TYR A 158 -27.40 -13.79 -17.59
C TYR A 158 -27.03 -12.34 -17.89
N PHE A 159 -25.73 -12.07 -18.07
CA PHE A 159 -25.32 -10.78 -18.59
C PHE A 159 -25.83 -10.56 -20.01
N GLU A 160 -26.31 -9.37 -20.26
CA GLU A 160 -26.66 -8.89 -21.59
C GLU A 160 -25.66 -7.79 -21.99
N ILE A 161 -25.22 -7.85 -23.23
CA ILE A 161 -24.24 -6.92 -23.83
C ILE A 161 -24.92 -6.27 -25.03
N ASP A 162 -25.20 -4.96 -24.95
CA ASP A 162 -25.99 -4.23 -25.95
C ASP A 162 -27.30 -4.96 -26.30
N GLY A 163 -28.02 -5.43 -25.26
CA GLY A 163 -29.30 -6.12 -25.37
C GLY A 163 -29.23 -7.57 -25.90
N LYS A 164 -28.04 -8.13 -26.09
CA LYS A 164 -27.85 -9.54 -26.43
C LYS A 164 -27.48 -10.37 -25.22
N VAL A 165 -28.23 -11.41 -24.93
CA VAL A 165 -27.99 -12.31 -23.80
C VAL A 165 -26.70 -13.10 -24.03
N SER A 166 -25.80 -13.06 -23.07
CA SER A 166 -24.55 -13.82 -23.09
C SER A 166 -24.74 -15.21 -22.45
N ASN A 167 -23.71 -16.06 -22.60
CA ASN A 167 -23.61 -17.35 -21.90
C ASN A 167 -23.08 -17.26 -20.47
N ILE A 168 -22.90 -16.05 -19.93
CA ILE A 168 -22.29 -15.82 -18.62
C ILE A 168 -23.39 -15.45 -17.62
N LEU A 169 -23.55 -16.27 -16.58
CA LEU A 169 -24.45 -15.98 -15.46
C LEU A 169 -23.93 -14.82 -14.62
N ALA A 170 -24.83 -13.94 -14.21
CA ALA A 170 -24.54 -12.93 -13.23
C ALA A 170 -24.26 -13.56 -11.84
N PRO A 171 -23.46 -12.93 -11.01
CA PRO A 171 -23.13 -13.44 -9.69
C PRO A 171 -24.33 -13.44 -8.75
N ARG A 172 -24.19 -14.14 -7.65
CA ARG A 172 -25.15 -14.07 -6.55
C ARG A 172 -24.82 -12.89 -5.64
N VAL A 173 -25.84 -12.17 -5.24
CA VAL A 173 -25.78 -11.07 -4.27
C VAL A 173 -26.33 -11.56 -2.94
N TYR A 174 -25.53 -11.48 -1.91
CA TYR A 174 -25.92 -11.82 -0.56
C TYR A 174 -26.10 -10.55 0.26
N LYS A 175 -27.10 -10.52 1.12
CA LYS A 175 -27.22 -9.53 2.19
C LYS A 175 -27.05 -10.22 3.52
N GLU A 176 -26.14 -9.71 4.31
CA GLU A 176 -25.92 -10.15 5.67
C GLU A 176 -26.40 -9.09 6.66
N LYS A 177 -27.04 -9.53 7.72
CA LYS A 177 -27.41 -8.69 8.85
C LYS A 177 -27.04 -9.44 10.13
N ASN A 178 -26.13 -8.87 10.92
CA ASN A 178 -25.65 -9.46 12.17
C ASN A 178 -25.13 -10.92 12.03
N GLY A 179 -24.36 -11.19 11.00
CA GLY A 179 -23.79 -12.52 10.75
C GLY A 179 -24.77 -13.53 10.13
N VAL A 180 -25.99 -13.10 9.79
CA VAL A 180 -27.02 -13.95 9.19
C VAL A 180 -27.29 -13.52 7.75
N VAL A 181 -27.22 -14.47 6.82
CA VAL A 181 -27.61 -14.22 5.42
C VAL A 181 -29.14 -14.02 5.37
N VAL A 182 -29.55 -12.78 5.09
CA VAL A 182 -30.97 -12.41 5.01
C VAL A 182 -31.49 -12.38 3.57
N SER A 183 -30.61 -12.42 2.59
CA SER A 183 -30.96 -12.47 1.17
C SER A 183 -29.84 -13.12 0.37
N ASP A 184 -30.23 -14.06 -0.50
CA ASP A 184 -29.35 -14.72 -1.47
C ASP A 184 -30.10 -14.79 -2.81
N ARG A 185 -29.67 -14.02 -3.80
CA ARG A 185 -30.29 -13.94 -5.11
C ARG A 185 -29.29 -13.68 -6.22
N ILE A 186 -29.66 -13.97 -7.46
CA ILE A 186 -28.85 -13.52 -8.61
C ILE A 186 -28.91 -12.00 -8.68
N ALA A 187 -27.77 -11.40 -9.05
CA ALA A 187 -27.66 -9.95 -9.27
C ALA A 187 -28.67 -9.48 -10.33
N LYS A 188 -29.10 -8.25 -10.18
CA LYS A 188 -29.95 -7.53 -11.15
C LYS A 188 -29.16 -6.38 -11.74
N THR A 189 -29.60 -5.82 -12.86
CA THR A 189 -29.00 -4.64 -13.47
C THR A 189 -28.78 -3.49 -12.47
N SER A 190 -29.69 -3.31 -11.51
CA SER A 190 -29.56 -2.29 -10.46
C SER A 190 -28.44 -2.53 -9.45
N ASP A 191 -27.87 -3.73 -9.41
CA ASP A 191 -26.73 -4.07 -8.54
C ASP A 191 -25.37 -3.80 -9.24
N ILE A 192 -25.42 -3.55 -10.55
CA ILE A 192 -24.25 -3.26 -11.37
C ILE A 192 -24.18 -1.75 -11.60
N ASN A 193 -22.97 -1.22 -11.48
CA ASN A 193 -22.67 0.12 -12.01
C ASN A 193 -21.57 -0.01 -13.06
N ASP A 194 -21.42 1.00 -13.90
CA ASP A 194 -20.50 0.99 -15.04
C ASP A 194 -19.01 0.79 -14.64
N GLN A 195 -18.68 0.95 -13.37
CA GLN A 195 -17.33 0.77 -12.84
C GLN A 195 -17.06 -0.67 -12.37
N SER A 196 -18.10 -1.49 -12.31
CA SER A 196 -18.03 -2.81 -11.68
C SER A 196 -17.83 -3.94 -12.67
N ILE A 197 -18.00 -3.73 -13.96
CA ILE A 197 -17.85 -4.77 -14.98
C ILE A 197 -16.81 -4.36 -16.00
N LEU A 198 -15.73 -5.13 -16.05
CA LEU A 198 -14.78 -5.03 -17.14
C LEU A 198 -15.36 -5.79 -18.35
N CYS A 199 -15.71 -5.07 -19.40
CA CYS A 199 -16.05 -5.64 -20.69
C CYS A 199 -15.01 -5.20 -21.72
N LYS A 200 -14.43 -6.18 -22.42
CA LYS A 200 -13.48 -5.92 -23.53
C LYS A 200 -14.01 -6.47 -24.83
N LEU A 201 -13.82 -5.69 -25.88
CA LEU A 201 -14.04 -6.13 -27.27
C LEU A 201 -12.69 -6.52 -27.86
N ILE A 202 -12.54 -7.80 -28.23
CA ILE A 202 -11.34 -8.35 -28.84
C ILE A 202 -11.79 -9.11 -30.10
N ASP A 203 -11.26 -8.73 -31.26
CA ASP A 203 -11.56 -9.36 -32.56
C ASP A 203 -13.07 -9.56 -32.81
N GLY A 204 -13.87 -8.54 -32.47
CA GLY A 204 -15.31 -8.58 -32.71
C GLY A 204 -16.12 -9.41 -31.72
N LYS A 205 -15.51 -9.91 -30.65
CA LYS A 205 -16.15 -10.69 -29.60
C LYS A 205 -15.99 -10.01 -28.25
N TYR A 206 -17.02 -10.06 -27.40
CA TYR A 206 -16.96 -9.52 -26.05
C TYR A 206 -16.45 -10.53 -25.04
N TYR A 207 -15.68 -10.02 -24.10
CA TYR A 207 -15.15 -10.72 -22.94
C TYR A 207 -15.53 -9.96 -21.67
N LEU A 208 -15.99 -10.68 -20.66
CA LEU A 208 -16.29 -10.11 -19.34
C LEU A 208 -15.20 -10.47 -18.34
N GLY A 209 -14.83 -9.54 -17.50
CA GLY A 209 -13.85 -9.77 -16.45
C GLY A 209 -14.38 -10.64 -15.33
N GLU A 210 -13.48 -11.34 -14.62
CA GLU A 210 -13.80 -12.26 -13.51
C GLU A 210 -14.44 -11.58 -12.30
N VAL A 211 -14.46 -10.28 -12.29
CA VAL A 211 -14.88 -9.40 -11.19
C VAL A 211 -16.18 -9.79 -10.53
N TYR A 212 -17.09 -10.35 -11.30
CA TYR A 212 -18.42 -10.69 -10.80
C TYR A 212 -18.65 -12.17 -10.58
N PHE A 213 -17.71 -13.02 -10.98
CA PHE A 213 -18.05 -14.42 -11.14
C PHE A 213 -17.74 -15.28 -9.92
N ASN A 214 -16.84 -14.85 -9.06
CA ASN A 214 -16.40 -15.69 -7.96
C ASN A 214 -16.76 -15.14 -6.58
N GLU A 215 -17.50 -14.02 -6.49
CA GLU A 215 -17.71 -13.42 -5.20
C GLU A 215 -19.14 -13.12 -4.88
N THR A 216 -19.54 -13.77 -3.88
CA THR A 216 -20.54 -13.33 -2.95
C THR A 216 -19.94 -12.20 -2.13
N TYR A 217 -19.79 -11.10 -2.77
CA TYR A 217 -19.16 -9.89 -2.37
C TYR A 217 -19.45 -9.47 -0.92
N GLN A 218 -20.64 -9.73 -0.44
CA GLN A 218 -21.06 -9.33 0.90
C GLN A 218 -20.80 -10.40 1.98
N LEU A 219 -20.58 -11.65 1.61
CA LEU A 219 -20.19 -12.71 2.55
C LEU A 219 -18.70 -12.62 2.95
N ILE A 220 -17.94 -11.81 2.25
CA ILE A 220 -16.56 -11.56 2.59
C ILE A 220 -16.44 -10.25 3.38
N ALA A 221 -17.44 -9.92 4.17
CA ALA A 221 -17.47 -8.70 4.99
C ALA A 221 -16.27 -8.54 5.92
N ASN A 222 -15.54 -9.62 6.19
CA ASN A 222 -14.26 -9.57 6.91
C ASN A 222 -13.03 -9.64 5.98
N ARG A 223 -13.20 -9.62 4.68
CA ARG A 223 -12.13 -9.80 3.70
C ARG A 223 -11.69 -8.50 3.01
N GLY A 224 -12.53 -7.48 3.00
CA GLY A 224 -12.20 -6.21 2.38
C GLY A 224 -11.14 -5.45 3.14
N GLY A 225 -10.24 -4.81 2.41
CA GLY A 225 -9.16 -4.03 3.00
C GLY A 225 -9.66 -2.95 3.95
N ASN A 226 -10.80 -2.34 3.70
CA ASN A 226 -11.41 -1.36 4.60
C ASN A 226 -11.66 -1.92 6.02
N ASN A 227 -12.14 -3.14 6.09
CA ASN A 227 -12.55 -3.75 7.36
C ASN A 227 -11.40 -4.42 8.10
N ASN A 228 -10.53 -5.14 7.39
CA ASN A 228 -9.62 -6.11 7.98
C ASN A 228 -8.14 -5.83 7.73
N SER A 229 -7.81 -4.69 7.14
CA SER A 229 -6.41 -4.29 6.97
C SER A 229 -6.11 -2.92 7.56
N ILE A 230 -4.83 -2.68 7.80
CA ILE A 230 -4.27 -1.38 8.15
C ILE A 230 -3.76 -0.76 6.85
N GLY A 231 -4.39 0.35 6.40
CA GLY A 231 -4.03 1.04 5.17
C GLY A 231 -2.90 2.04 5.38
N ILE A 232 -1.92 2.00 4.48
CA ILE A 232 -0.77 2.90 4.48
C ILE A 232 -0.66 3.52 3.10
N GLU A 233 -0.75 4.84 3.01
CA GLU A 233 -0.47 5.62 1.81
C GLU A 233 1.00 6.06 1.78
N SER A 234 1.69 5.79 0.67
CA SER A 234 3.03 6.30 0.40
C SER A 234 2.93 7.50 -0.54
N CYS A 235 3.46 8.63 -0.14
CA CYS A 235 3.47 9.83 -0.97
C CYS A 235 4.38 9.66 -2.20
N VAL A 236 3.91 10.19 -3.33
CA VAL A 236 4.62 10.15 -4.62
C VAL A 236 4.68 11.54 -5.27
N ASN A 237 4.65 12.58 -4.47
CA ASN A 237 4.72 13.97 -4.89
C ASN A 237 6.10 14.33 -5.47
N ARG A 238 6.15 15.26 -6.44
CA ARG A 238 7.39 15.77 -7.03
C ARG A 238 8.29 16.37 -5.96
N ASN A 239 9.58 16.39 -6.24
CA ASN A 239 10.64 16.90 -5.37
C ASN A 239 10.79 16.10 -4.06
N SER A 240 10.14 14.94 -3.94
CA SER A 240 10.38 14.00 -2.86
C SER A 240 11.23 12.82 -3.36
N ASP A 241 12.04 12.28 -2.46
CA ASP A 241 12.74 11.03 -2.66
C ASP A 241 11.77 9.86 -2.45
N ILE A 242 11.31 9.28 -3.55
CA ILE A 242 10.32 8.19 -3.53
C ILE A 242 10.89 6.94 -2.86
N TYR A 243 12.16 6.65 -3.11
CA TYR A 243 12.79 5.47 -2.52
C TYR A 243 12.91 5.60 -1.00
N TYR A 244 13.24 6.78 -0.51
CA TYR A 244 13.26 7.09 0.91
C TYR A 244 11.88 6.97 1.56
N THR A 245 10.83 7.44 0.88
CA THR A 245 9.44 7.21 1.31
C THR A 245 9.14 5.71 1.44
N TRP A 246 9.58 4.89 0.47
CA TRP A 246 9.37 3.43 0.54
C TRP A 246 10.14 2.77 1.68
N GLN A 247 11.35 3.24 1.97
CA GLN A 247 12.11 2.74 3.12
C GLN A 247 11.39 3.03 4.45
N LYS A 248 10.86 4.25 4.63
CA LYS A 248 10.05 4.61 5.80
C LYS A 248 8.76 3.80 5.86
N THR A 249 8.10 3.61 4.72
CA THR A 249 6.90 2.76 4.61
C THR A 249 7.21 1.32 4.98
N ALA A 250 8.33 0.77 4.51
CA ALA A 250 8.76 -0.59 4.84
C ALA A 250 9.02 -0.76 6.35
N LYS A 251 9.62 0.25 6.99
CA LYS A 251 9.83 0.27 8.43
C LYS A 251 8.50 0.28 9.20
N LEU A 252 7.53 1.09 8.78
CA LEU A 252 6.18 1.08 9.36
C LEU A 252 5.53 -0.29 9.21
N VAL A 253 5.53 -0.85 7.99
CA VAL A 253 4.97 -2.18 7.72
C VAL A 253 5.58 -3.23 8.63
N ALA A 254 6.91 -3.27 8.74
CA ALA A 254 7.62 -4.23 9.58
C ALA A 254 7.22 -4.13 11.05
N ASN A 255 7.11 -2.90 11.58
CA ASN A 255 6.65 -2.67 12.95
C ASN A 255 5.21 -3.14 13.17
N LEU A 256 4.32 -2.92 12.20
CA LEU A 256 2.94 -3.40 12.27
C LEU A 256 2.87 -4.93 12.21
N LEU A 257 3.63 -5.57 11.31
CA LEU A 257 3.72 -7.03 11.27
C LEU A 257 4.19 -7.60 12.61
N PHE A 258 5.22 -7.00 13.20
CA PHE A 258 5.75 -7.43 14.49
C PHE A 258 4.73 -7.21 15.61
N LYS A 259 4.12 -6.03 15.68
CA LYS A 259 3.13 -5.64 16.70
C LYS A 259 1.90 -6.54 16.70
N TYR A 260 1.40 -6.92 15.51
CA TYR A 260 0.17 -7.70 15.36
C TYR A 260 0.40 -9.18 15.08
N ASN A 261 1.65 -9.64 15.16
CA ASN A 261 2.05 -11.02 14.86
C ASN A 261 1.55 -11.49 13.49
N LEU A 262 1.68 -10.62 12.49
CA LEU A 262 1.37 -10.89 11.09
C LEU A 262 2.60 -11.40 10.36
N THR A 263 2.39 -12.01 9.20
CA THR A 263 3.42 -12.56 8.34
C THR A 263 3.69 -11.66 7.13
N PHE A 264 4.74 -11.94 6.37
CA PHE A 264 5.01 -11.21 5.12
C PHE A 264 3.93 -11.43 4.05
N ASP A 265 3.26 -12.60 4.10
CA ASP A 265 2.14 -12.90 3.21
C ASP A 265 0.90 -12.07 3.52
N ASP A 266 0.84 -11.43 4.68
CA ASP A 266 -0.26 -10.56 5.09
C ASP A 266 -0.07 -9.11 4.62
N VAL A 267 1.06 -8.79 3.98
CA VAL A 267 1.26 -7.49 3.32
C VAL A 267 0.63 -7.55 1.93
N LYS A 268 -0.34 -6.68 1.69
CA LYS A 268 -1.12 -6.65 0.45
C LYS A 268 -0.95 -5.32 -0.28
N GLN A 269 -1.01 -5.38 -1.59
CA GLN A 269 -1.25 -4.21 -2.44
C GLN A 269 -2.76 -3.92 -2.43
N HIS A 270 -3.20 -2.68 -2.62
CA HIS A 270 -4.61 -2.38 -2.86
C HIS A 270 -5.17 -3.23 -4.02
N HIS A 271 -4.35 -3.49 -5.01
CA HIS A 271 -4.68 -4.38 -6.13
C HIS A 271 -5.27 -5.73 -5.70
N TYR A 272 -4.84 -6.28 -4.57
CA TYR A 272 -5.33 -7.56 -4.05
C TYR A 272 -6.85 -7.56 -3.82
N TYR A 273 -7.42 -6.43 -3.39
CA TYR A 273 -8.84 -6.34 -3.05
C TYR A 273 -9.72 -6.00 -4.25
N SER A 274 -9.28 -5.06 -5.08
CA SER A 274 -10.14 -4.49 -6.13
C SER A 274 -9.55 -4.56 -7.54
N GLY A 275 -8.31 -5.04 -7.70
CA GLY A 275 -7.59 -5.00 -8.98
C GLY A 275 -7.15 -3.59 -9.41
N LYS A 276 -7.41 -2.57 -8.59
CA LYS A 276 -6.90 -1.22 -8.84
C LYS A 276 -5.38 -1.26 -9.01
N ASN A 277 -4.84 -0.56 -10.00
CA ASN A 277 -3.39 -0.43 -10.17
C ASN A 277 -2.80 0.45 -9.04
N CYS A 278 -2.72 -0.13 -7.84
CA CYS A 278 -2.20 0.55 -6.65
C CYS A 278 -1.49 -0.48 -5.73
N PRO A 279 -0.30 -0.18 -5.21
CA PRO A 279 0.48 1.06 -5.41
C PRO A 279 1.07 1.16 -6.83
N GLN A 280 0.58 2.10 -7.61
CA GLN A 280 0.88 2.18 -9.05
C GLN A 280 2.37 2.36 -9.32
N THR A 281 3.03 3.23 -8.59
CA THR A 281 4.45 3.53 -8.77
C THR A 281 5.33 2.31 -8.54
N MET A 282 5.08 1.55 -7.47
CA MET A 282 5.83 0.31 -7.22
C MET A 282 5.54 -0.74 -8.28
N ARG A 283 4.28 -0.87 -8.71
CA ARG A 283 3.85 -1.89 -9.67
C ARG A 283 4.41 -1.62 -11.08
N GLU A 284 4.29 -0.40 -11.58
CA GLU A 284 4.75 -0.03 -12.92
C GLU A 284 6.29 -0.05 -13.04
N ASN A 285 6.99 0.17 -11.94
CA ASN A 285 8.45 0.06 -11.91
C ASN A 285 8.94 -1.36 -11.58
N GLY A 286 8.05 -2.32 -11.29
CA GLY A 286 8.43 -3.68 -10.90
C GLY A 286 9.17 -3.72 -9.56
N MET A 287 8.80 -2.86 -8.60
CA MET A 287 9.53 -2.63 -7.35
C MET A 287 8.92 -3.33 -6.13
N TRP A 288 7.82 -4.03 -6.29
CA TRP A 288 7.14 -4.68 -5.16
C TRP A 288 8.03 -5.67 -4.40
N GLU A 289 8.70 -6.56 -5.12
CA GLU A 289 9.58 -7.55 -4.49
C GLU A 289 10.76 -6.88 -3.78
N HIS A 290 11.28 -5.81 -4.36
CA HIS A 290 12.32 -5.02 -3.71
C HIS A 290 11.81 -4.37 -2.42
N PHE A 291 10.63 -3.73 -2.47
CA PHE A 291 9.97 -3.18 -1.29
C PHE A 291 9.77 -4.25 -0.20
N MET A 292 9.30 -5.44 -0.56
CA MET A 292 9.16 -6.55 0.39
C MET A 292 10.49 -7.02 0.97
N SER A 293 11.60 -6.87 0.23
CA SER A 293 12.94 -7.14 0.79
C SER A 293 13.35 -6.12 1.84
N LEU A 294 12.93 -4.84 1.68
CA LEU A 294 13.10 -3.82 2.71
C LEU A 294 12.30 -4.17 3.97
N VAL A 295 11.03 -4.54 3.80
CA VAL A 295 10.15 -4.95 4.92
C VAL A 295 10.78 -6.11 5.71
N LYS A 296 11.30 -7.12 5.02
CA LYS A 296 11.96 -8.27 5.67
C LYS A 296 13.19 -7.85 6.47
N THR A 297 13.99 -6.95 5.94
CA THR A 297 15.18 -6.42 6.63
C THR A 297 14.78 -5.64 7.89
N GLU A 298 13.81 -4.74 7.78
CA GLU A 298 13.29 -3.97 8.91
C GLU A 298 12.68 -4.87 10.00
N TYR A 299 11.99 -5.93 9.61
CA TYR A 299 11.41 -6.90 10.54
C TYR A 299 12.46 -7.64 11.37
N GLU A 300 13.61 -7.98 10.76
CA GLU A 300 14.72 -8.58 11.52
C GLU A 300 15.32 -7.57 12.51
N PHE A 301 15.35 -6.27 12.18
CA PHE A 301 15.74 -5.24 13.15
C PHE A 301 14.73 -5.09 14.28
N CYS A 302 13.42 -5.18 14.01
CA CYS A 302 12.40 -5.19 15.08
C CYS A 302 12.67 -6.29 16.10
N LYS A 303 12.99 -7.52 15.63
CA LYS A 303 13.34 -8.64 16.53
C LYS A 303 14.57 -8.34 17.38
N LEU A 304 15.62 -7.79 16.78
CA LEU A 304 16.83 -7.45 17.52
C LEU A 304 16.55 -6.36 18.57
N ILE A 305 15.75 -5.35 18.22
CA ILE A 305 15.38 -4.30 19.16
C ILE A 305 14.57 -4.88 20.32
N ASP A 306 13.63 -5.78 20.05
CA ASP A 306 12.86 -6.49 21.07
C ASP A 306 13.77 -7.37 21.97
N GLU A 307 14.80 -7.99 21.39
CA GLU A 307 15.83 -8.70 22.14
C GLU A 307 16.74 -7.78 22.98
N GLY A 308 16.54 -6.45 22.94
CA GLY A 308 17.28 -5.44 23.74
C GLY A 308 18.51 -4.85 23.04
N TYR A 309 18.70 -5.08 21.73
CA TYR A 309 19.73 -4.40 20.98
C TYR A 309 19.37 -2.94 20.76
N LYS A 310 20.37 -2.07 20.83
CA LYS A 310 20.26 -0.65 20.47
C LYS A 310 21.30 -0.33 19.40
N PHE A 311 20.89 0.49 18.45
CA PHE A 311 21.70 0.91 17.32
C PHE A 311 21.82 2.43 17.33
N LYS A 312 23.00 2.93 16.97
CA LYS A 312 23.24 4.37 16.82
C LYS A 312 24.18 4.61 15.64
N LEU A 313 23.74 5.42 14.71
CA LEU A 313 24.60 5.95 13.64
C LEU A 313 25.44 7.10 14.19
N ILE A 314 26.69 7.15 13.74
CA ILE A 314 27.66 8.21 14.01
C ILE A 314 28.21 8.64 12.65
N PRO A 315 27.73 9.77 12.07
CA PRO A 315 28.29 10.30 10.84
C PRO A 315 29.77 10.68 11.05
N LEU A 316 30.60 10.35 10.08
CA LEU A 316 32.03 10.74 10.05
C LEU A 316 32.35 11.69 8.88
N CYS A 317 31.31 12.15 8.15
CA CYS A 317 31.42 13.16 7.10
C CYS A 317 30.10 13.96 7.01
N ASP A 318 30.20 15.13 6.38
CA ASP A 318 29.02 16.04 6.25
C ASP A 318 27.96 15.54 5.27
N ASN A 319 28.26 14.52 4.48
CA ASN A 319 27.35 13.98 3.47
C ASN A 319 26.26 13.05 4.06
N VAL A 320 26.41 12.65 5.32
CA VAL A 320 25.45 11.79 6.02
C VAL A 320 24.91 12.54 7.23
N ASN A 321 23.60 12.67 7.32
CA ASN A 321 23.00 13.27 8.50
C ASN A 321 22.90 12.25 9.67
N GLN A 322 22.44 12.71 10.83
CA GLN A 322 22.35 11.88 12.04
C GLN A 322 21.36 10.72 11.94
N VAL A 323 20.43 10.77 10.99
CA VAL A 323 19.48 9.69 10.71
C VAL A 323 19.92 8.80 9.54
N GLY A 324 21.18 8.94 9.08
CA GLY A 324 21.75 8.08 8.05
C GLY A 324 21.39 8.44 6.62
N ARG A 325 20.70 9.55 6.39
CA ARG A 325 20.38 10.00 5.05
C ARG A 325 21.58 10.62 4.37
N VAL A 326 21.90 10.15 3.17
CA VAL A 326 22.94 10.71 2.32
C VAL A 326 22.43 11.98 1.66
N GLN A 327 23.15 13.09 1.87
CA GLN A 327 22.78 14.40 1.33
C GLN A 327 23.54 14.74 0.03
N SER A 328 24.68 14.10 -0.19
CA SER A 328 25.48 14.26 -1.41
C SER A 328 26.39 13.07 -1.61
N ILE A 329 26.58 12.68 -2.86
CA ILE A 329 27.44 11.56 -3.28
C ILE A 329 28.84 12.02 -3.75
N SER A 330 29.11 13.32 -3.72
CA SER A 330 30.34 13.91 -4.28
C SER A 330 31.63 13.55 -3.54
N ASN A 331 31.54 13.00 -2.34
CA ASN A 331 32.66 12.60 -1.48
C ASN A 331 32.43 11.21 -0.89
N PRO A 332 33.50 10.49 -0.46
CA PRO A 332 33.33 9.22 0.23
C PRO A 332 32.40 9.34 1.44
N ILE A 333 31.45 8.43 1.56
CA ILE A 333 30.49 8.39 2.64
C ILE A 333 31.10 7.58 3.78
N LYS A 334 31.34 8.25 4.92
CA LYS A 334 31.94 7.62 6.10
C LYS A 334 31.01 7.73 7.30
N PHE A 335 30.79 6.62 7.96
CA PHE A 335 30.01 6.58 9.19
C PHE A 335 30.38 5.38 10.04
N GLN A 336 29.95 5.39 11.29
CA GLN A 336 30.05 4.28 12.19
C GLN A 336 28.65 3.89 12.68
N ILE A 337 28.48 2.62 13.00
CA ILE A 337 27.29 2.09 13.66
C ILE A 337 27.72 1.50 15.00
N LYS A 338 27.22 2.09 16.08
CA LYS A 338 27.36 1.54 17.42
C LYS A 338 26.19 0.60 17.70
N ILE A 339 26.52 -0.64 18.03
CA ILE A 339 25.59 -1.66 18.50
C ILE A 339 25.81 -1.82 20.00
N SER A 340 24.74 -1.84 20.79
CA SER A 340 24.87 -2.08 22.23
C SER A 340 23.76 -3.00 22.73
N LYS A 341 24.11 -3.86 23.70
CA LYS A 341 23.20 -4.78 24.41
C LYS A 341 23.84 -5.20 25.73
N ASP A 342 23.08 -5.17 26.81
CA ASP A 342 23.48 -5.70 28.13
C ASP A 342 24.84 -5.15 28.63
N GLY A 343 25.07 -3.84 28.42
CA GLY A 343 26.31 -3.16 28.81
C GLY A 343 27.52 -3.41 27.91
N GLN A 344 27.41 -4.29 26.92
CA GLN A 344 28.42 -4.49 25.89
C GLN A 344 28.15 -3.57 24.69
N SER A 345 29.19 -3.17 23.98
CA SER A 345 29.04 -2.41 22.75
C SER A 345 30.12 -2.78 21.72
N GLU A 346 29.72 -2.73 20.45
CA GLU A 346 30.55 -2.93 19.28
C GLU A 346 30.41 -1.70 18.37
N LEU A 347 31.49 -1.35 17.67
CA LEU A 347 31.51 -0.24 16.74
C LEU A 347 31.95 -0.75 15.37
N LEU A 348 31.08 -0.60 14.39
CA LEU A 348 31.35 -0.96 12.99
C LEU A 348 31.61 0.32 12.21
N GLU A 349 32.66 0.32 11.38
CA GLU A 349 33.00 1.46 10.53
C GLU A 349 32.75 1.12 9.07
N PHE A 350 32.17 2.07 8.34
CA PHE A 350 31.84 1.95 6.93
C PHE A 350 32.42 3.13 6.15
N ASN A 351 32.94 2.80 4.98
CA ASN A 351 33.45 3.76 4.01
C ASN A 351 32.92 3.31 2.62
N ILE A 352 31.96 4.06 2.05
CA ILE A 352 31.26 3.75 0.81
C ILE A 352 31.64 4.77 -0.27
#